data_512c7b69959366dd92f209e0fc602a9c
#
_entry.id   512c7b69959366dd92f209e0fc602a9c
#
_cell.length_a   1.000
_cell.length_b   1.000
_cell.length_c   1.000
_cell.angle_alpha   90.00
_cell.angle_beta   90.00
_cell.angle_gamma   90.00
#
_symmetry.space_group_name_H-M   'P 1'
#
loop_
_entity.id
_entity.type
_entity.pdbx_description
1 polymer ?
#
loop_
_entity_poly.entity_id
_entity_poly.type
_entity_poly.pdbx_seq_one_letter_code
_entity_poly.pdbx_strand_id
1 'polypeptide(L)'
;EVLDRQIVFVGGRQGDYDQDGRFLGLDLGAYDVVLAGTDSLVATTAVRADLNWRQEFVFLGRERWFGAWSVQTLASVEGRSTTDDVGSLLRLDPGLVLRDSSTVLGDVSVTEEMTLLKNHPGVDLRGKFEFRQTRDRQFASHPEDRLQRTWQVRGSVRTGRTTSWQARFLEGSENRSSTEDLLSARRSIAVGTRTAELGWVFSPGPELRLNLQGEYTQRSDAVSEVVQNEWAGHPTVRSRLHRAWTLQGDVRAGNVSSREPPGAVRPWFFPTQGVKVDVSMRLAWEPTRFLTVAANWFARKEGERRWQHDFRLESTARF
;
A
#
# COMPACT_ATOMS: atom_id res chain seq x y z
N GLU A 1 3.05 9.72 -26.87
CA GLU A 1 2.08 8.80 -27.48
C GLU A 1 0.82 8.84 -26.64
N VAL A 2 -0.30 9.25 -27.22
CA VAL A 2 -1.60 9.21 -26.56
C VAL A 2 -2.20 7.84 -26.85
N LEU A 3 -2.44 7.07 -25.79
CA LEU A 3 -3.09 5.77 -25.90
C LEU A 3 -4.59 5.96 -25.72
N ASP A 4 -5.39 5.38 -26.56
CA ASP A 4 -6.84 5.33 -26.43
C ASP A 4 -7.31 3.91 -26.13
N ARG A 5 -8.45 3.79 -25.44
CA ARG A 5 -9.05 2.50 -25.13
C ARG A 5 -10.00 2.12 -26.23
N GLN A 6 -9.77 0.97 -26.82
CA GLN A 6 -10.65 0.39 -27.81
C GLN A 6 -11.31 -0.86 -27.25
N ILE A 7 -12.61 -0.99 -27.48
CA ILE A 7 -13.36 -2.19 -27.16
C ILE A 7 -13.20 -3.15 -28.33
N VAL A 8 -12.55 -4.28 -28.07
CA VAL A 8 -12.20 -5.26 -29.09
C VAL A 8 -12.96 -6.56 -28.82
N PHE A 9 -13.58 -7.13 -29.87
CA PHE A 9 -14.19 -8.45 -29.78
C PHE A 9 -13.11 -9.51 -29.62
N VAL A 10 -13.15 -10.29 -28.53
CA VAL A 10 -12.19 -11.34 -28.21
C VAL A 10 -12.79 -12.75 -28.27
N GLY A 11 -14.11 -12.85 -28.37
CA GLY A 11 -14.83 -14.13 -28.43
C GLY A 11 -15.85 -14.28 -27.33
N GLY A 12 -16.88 -15.11 -27.55
CA GLY A 12 -17.90 -15.34 -26.55
C GLY A 12 -17.32 -15.94 -25.26
N ARG A 13 -17.54 -15.27 -24.12
CA ARG A 13 -17.04 -15.64 -22.80
C ARG A 13 -15.50 -15.65 -22.67
N GLN A 14 -14.81 -14.77 -23.40
CA GLN A 14 -13.36 -14.57 -23.32
C GLN A 14 -13.00 -13.12 -22.98
N GLY A 15 -13.99 -12.24 -22.87
CA GLY A 15 -13.83 -10.85 -22.52
C GLY A 15 -14.65 -10.47 -21.30
N ASP A 16 -14.44 -9.27 -20.80
CA ASP A 16 -15.05 -8.77 -19.59
C ASP A 16 -16.25 -7.85 -19.88
N TYR A 17 -16.47 -7.45 -21.12
CA TYR A 17 -17.40 -6.40 -21.52
C TYR A 17 -18.42 -6.88 -22.56
N ASP A 18 -19.58 -6.19 -22.62
CA ASP A 18 -20.53 -6.31 -23.71
C ASP A 18 -20.15 -5.39 -24.89
N GLN A 19 -20.97 -5.44 -25.96
CA GLN A 19 -20.75 -4.61 -27.15
C GLN A 19 -20.85 -3.10 -26.87
N ASP A 20 -21.56 -2.70 -25.82
CA ASP A 20 -21.74 -1.32 -25.42
C ASP A 20 -20.67 -0.85 -24.41
N GLY A 21 -19.68 -1.70 -24.13
CA GLY A 21 -18.59 -1.40 -23.18
C GLY A 21 -19.00 -1.52 -21.72
N ARG A 22 -20.12 -2.19 -21.40
CA ARG A 22 -20.49 -2.45 -20.03
C ARG A 22 -19.73 -3.68 -19.51
N PHE A 23 -19.15 -3.54 -18.36
CA PHE A 23 -18.47 -4.64 -17.71
C PHE A 23 -19.49 -5.67 -17.20
N LEU A 24 -19.37 -6.90 -17.66
CA LEU A 24 -20.24 -8.01 -17.28
C LEU A 24 -19.63 -8.88 -16.16
N GLY A 25 -18.30 -8.88 -16.03
CA GLY A 25 -17.54 -9.73 -15.12
C GLY A 25 -16.37 -10.36 -15.86
N LEU A 26 -15.43 -10.94 -15.14
CA LEU A 26 -14.27 -11.62 -15.75
C LEU A 26 -14.77 -12.80 -16.62
N ASP A 27 -14.34 -12.82 -17.87
CA ASP A 27 -14.67 -13.86 -18.86
C ASP A 27 -16.19 -14.08 -19.08
N LEU A 28 -17.04 -13.09 -18.76
CA LEU A 28 -18.49 -13.17 -18.95
C LEU A 28 -18.97 -12.43 -20.20
N GLY A 29 -18.13 -11.57 -20.77
CA GLY A 29 -18.39 -10.79 -21.96
C GLY A 29 -17.82 -11.41 -23.23
N ALA A 30 -17.99 -10.69 -24.33
CA ALA A 30 -17.42 -11.05 -25.63
C ALA A 30 -16.39 -10.02 -26.12
N TYR A 31 -16.22 -8.93 -25.40
CA TYR A 31 -15.33 -7.82 -25.72
C TYR A 31 -14.36 -7.58 -24.58
N ASP A 32 -13.20 -7.10 -24.91
CA ASP A 32 -12.18 -6.66 -23.95
C ASP A 32 -11.72 -5.25 -24.28
N VAL A 33 -11.13 -4.57 -23.28
CA VAL A 33 -10.58 -3.23 -23.45
C VAL A 33 -9.10 -3.32 -23.73
N VAL A 34 -8.71 -2.98 -24.94
CA VAL A 34 -7.31 -2.94 -25.36
C VAL A 34 -6.84 -1.48 -25.44
N LEU A 35 -5.62 -1.23 -24.99
CA LEU A 35 -4.97 0.05 -25.17
C LEU A 35 -4.39 0.11 -26.58
N ALA A 36 -4.98 0.93 -27.44
CA ALA A 36 -4.47 1.16 -28.78
C ALA A 36 -3.79 2.53 -28.85
N GLY A 37 -2.65 2.60 -29.55
CA GLY A 37 -2.06 3.88 -29.90
C GLY A 37 -3.00 4.63 -30.84
N THR A 38 -3.31 5.88 -30.55
CA THR A 38 -3.97 6.75 -31.52
C THR A 38 -2.98 7.06 -32.63
N ASP A 39 -3.44 7.08 -33.88
CA ASP A 39 -2.59 7.40 -35.05
C ASP A 39 -2.03 8.84 -35.02
N SER A 40 -2.48 9.66 -34.08
CA SER A 40 -1.99 11.02 -33.88
C SER A 40 -0.98 11.08 -32.72
N LEU A 41 0.30 11.12 -33.07
CA LEU A 41 1.36 11.50 -32.13
C LEU A 41 1.23 12.98 -31.82
N VAL A 42 0.87 13.32 -30.58
CA VAL A 42 0.87 14.71 -30.11
C VAL A 42 2.20 14.96 -29.42
N ALA A 43 2.93 15.96 -29.93
CA ALA A 43 4.16 16.41 -29.27
C ALA A 43 3.85 16.94 -27.88
N THR A 44 4.56 16.46 -26.86
CA THR A 44 4.40 16.93 -25.47
C THR A 44 5.71 17.40 -24.92
N THR A 45 5.66 18.47 -24.15
CA THR A 45 6.79 18.95 -23.35
C THR A 45 6.65 18.38 -21.93
N ALA A 46 7.71 17.74 -21.43
CA ALA A 46 7.75 17.20 -20.07
C ALA A 46 8.67 18.05 -19.20
N VAL A 47 8.20 18.40 -18.01
CA VAL A 47 8.98 19.10 -16.98
C VAL A 47 8.87 18.32 -15.68
N ARG A 48 10.00 18.13 -15.00
CA ARG A 48 10.07 17.48 -13.69
C ARG A 48 10.97 18.27 -12.77
N ALA A 49 10.53 18.45 -11.54
CA ALA A 49 11.36 18.97 -10.46
C ALA A 49 11.20 18.14 -9.21
N ASP A 50 12.32 17.88 -8.57
CA ASP A 50 12.40 17.13 -7.32
C ASP A 50 13.12 18.00 -6.28
N LEU A 51 12.52 18.12 -5.08
CA LEU A 51 13.10 18.77 -3.92
C LEU A 51 13.32 17.72 -2.82
N ASN A 52 14.54 17.64 -2.30
CA ASN A 52 14.85 16.87 -1.11
C ASN A 52 15.49 17.82 -0.09
N TRP A 53 14.76 18.10 0.98
CA TRP A 53 15.21 18.98 2.04
C TRP A 53 15.21 18.23 3.37
N ARG A 54 16.33 18.30 4.09
CA ARG A 54 16.47 17.67 5.40
C ARG A 54 17.03 18.68 6.38
N GLN A 55 16.37 18.79 7.51
CA GLN A 55 16.79 19.62 8.63
C GLN A 55 16.91 18.79 9.91
N GLU A 56 17.99 18.99 10.63
CA GLU A 56 18.19 18.40 11.93
C GLU A 56 18.24 19.51 12.98
N PHE A 57 17.48 19.35 14.05
CA PHE A 57 17.44 20.26 15.18
C PHE A 57 18.09 19.55 16.36
N VAL A 58 19.22 20.09 16.82
CA VAL A 58 19.91 19.58 18.00
C VAL A 58 19.70 20.58 19.13
N PHE A 59 18.97 20.18 20.16
CA PHE A 59 18.78 21.02 21.32
C PHE A 59 19.99 20.91 22.24
N LEU A 60 20.74 21.99 22.36
CA LEU A 60 21.96 22.12 23.19
C LEU A 60 21.61 22.33 24.69
N GLY A 61 20.55 21.72 25.20
CA GLY A 61 20.12 21.86 26.58
C GLY A 61 20.57 20.72 27.50
N ARG A 62 20.64 20.98 28.82
CA ARG A 62 20.98 20.00 29.88
C ARG A 62 20.03 18.77 29.93
N GLU A 63 18.87 18.87 29.34
CA GLU A 63 17.87 17.80 29.33
C GLU A 63 17.99 16.93 28.07
N ARG A 64 18.85 15.95 28.18
CA ARG A 64 19.13 14.96 27.10
C ARG A 64 17.91 14.13 26.64
N TRP A 65 16.78 14.24 27.31
CA TRP A 65 15.61 13.43 27.02
C TRP A 65 14.79 13.92 25.81
N PHE A 66 14.90 15.20 25.43
CA PHE A 66 14.24 15.71 24.21
C PHE A 66 14.96 15.34 22.89
N GLY A 67 16.18 14.78 22.95
CA GLY A 67 16.88 14.26 21.79
C GLY A 67 16.98 15.23 20.60
N ALA A 68 17.51 14.74 19.51
CA ALA A 68 17.53 15.45 18.24
C ALA A 68 16.21 15.21 17.47
N TRP A 69 15.70 16.25 16.83
CA TRP A 69 14.60 16.16 15.89
C TRP A 69 15.16 16.19 14.47
N SER A 70 14.55 15.44 13.56
CA SER A 70 14.84 15.59 12.14
C SER A 70 13.54 15.67 11.37
N VAL A 71 13.51 16.59 10.41
CA VAL A 71 12.43 16.74 9.45
C VAL A 71 13.03 16.52 8.07
N GLN A 72 12.38 15.71 7.25
CA GLN A 72 12.74 15.51 5.86
C GLN A 72 11.49 15.75 5.00
N THR A 73 11.63 16.65 4.03
CA THR A 73 10.61 16.94 3.04
C THR A 73 11.10 16.48 1.67
N LEU A 74 10.32 15.65 1.03
CA LEU A 74 10.50 15.25 -0.36
C LEU A 74 9.30 15.80 -1.13
N ALA A 75 9.54 16.61 -2.13
CA ALA A 75 8.49 17.09 -3.00
C ALA A 75 8.88 16.85 -4.46
N SER A 76 7.93 16.42 -5.26
CA SER A 76 8.14 16.20 -6.69
C SER A 76 6.94 16.74 -7.46
N VAL A 77 7.24 17.39 -8.56
CA VAL A 77 6.26 17.89 -9.52
C VAL A 77 6.67 17.39 -10.89
N GLU A 78 5.78 16.67 -11.55
CA GLU A 78 5.96 16.24 -12.94
C GLU A 78 4.75 16.68 -13.76
N GLY A 79 5.02 17.32 -14.89
CA GLY A 79 3.99 17.75 -15.83
C GLY A 79 4.35 17.40 -17.26
N ARG A 80 3.37 16.90 -18.01
CA ARG A 80 3.45 16.73 -19.47
C ARG A 80 2.31 17.50 -20.09
N SER A 81 2.64 18.41 -20.98
CA SER A 81 1.66 19.29 -21.61
C SER A 81 1.87 19.37 -23.11
N THR A 82 0.79 19.61 -23.82
CA THR A 82 0.80 19.89 -25.26
C THR A 82 1.06 21.38 -25.55
N THR A 83 1.25 22.21 -24.52
CA THR A 83 1.50 23.63 -24.71
C THR A 83 2.92 23.91 -25.19
N ASP A 84 3.06 24.90 -26.07
CA ASP A 84 4.35 25.41 -26.52
C ASP A 84 4.95 26.43 -25.54
N ASP A 85 4.18 26.88 -24.54
CA ASP A 85 4.66 27.81 -23.51
C ASP A 85 5.47 27.10 -22.44
N VAL A 86 6.73 26.80 -22.76
CA VAL A 86 7.69 26.22 -21.83
C VAL A 86 7.91 27.12 -20.60
N GLY A 87 7.76 28.45 -20.75
CA GLY A 87 7.98 29.37 -19.65
C GLY A 87 6.95 29.23 -18.54
N SER A 88 5.69 28.95 -18.87
CA SER A 88 4.64 28.69 -17.88
C SER A 88 4.88 27.35 -17.15
N LEU A 89 5.34 26.31 -17.85
CA LEU A 89 5.66 25.02 -17.27
C LEU A 89 6.87 25.09 -16.31
N LEU A 90 7.88 25.90 -16.64
CA LEU A 90 9.06 26.09 -15.79
C LEU A 90 8.77 26.81 -14.47
N ARG A 91 7.64 27.51 -14.33
CA ARG A 91 7.21 28.08 -13.05
C ARG A 91 6.84 27.02 -12.02
N LEU A 92 6.64 25.77 -12.46
CA LEU A 92 6.32 24.61 -11.60
C LEU A 92 5.13 24.89 -10.67
N ASP A 93 4.19 25.74 -11.11
CA ASP A 93 2.97 25.99 -10.36
C ASP A 93 2.12 24.71 -10.38
N PRO A 94 1.89 24.07 -9.21
CA PRO A 94 1.05 22.88 -9.14
C PRO A 94 -0.35 23.10 -9.72
N GLY A 95 -0.86 24.33 -9.65
CA GLY A 95 -2.13 24.71 -10.24
C GLY A 95 -2.14 24.62 -11.77
N LEU A 96 -1.05 24.99 -12.42
CA LEU A 96 -0.91 24.85 -13.87
C LEU A 96 -0.72 23.39 -14.27
N VAL A 97 0.14 22.65 -13.56
CA VAL A 97 0.41 21.23 -13.83
C VAL A 97 -0.84 20.36 -13.70
N LEU A 98 -1.74 20.68 -12.77
CA LEU A 98 -2.91 19.85 -12.48
C LEU A 98 -4.22 20.35 -13.10
N ARG A 99 -4.33 21.62 -13.48
CA ARG A 99 -5.61 22.24 -13.90
C ARG A 99 -5.67 22.67 -15.35
N ASP A 100 -4.53 22.85 -15.99
CA ASP A 100 -4.49 23.30 -17.37
C ASP A 100 -5.17 22.29 -18.30
N SER A 101 -5.93 22.78 -19.25
CA SER A 101 -6.58 21.98 -20.30
C SER A 101 -5.58 21.30 -21.23
N SER A 102 -4.39 21.86 -21.37
CA SER A 102 -3.29 21.30 -22.17
C SER A 102 -2.49 20.21 -21.44
N THR A 103 -2.74 19.99 -20.15
CA THR A 103 -2.03 18.96 -19.36
C THR A 103 -2.49 17.56 -19.76
N VAL A 104 -1.55 16.76 -20.24
CA VAL A 104 -1.74 15.34 -20.58
C VAL A 104 -1.51 14.45 -19.35
N LEU A 105 -0.48 14.76 -18.58
CA LEU A 105 -0.17 14.10 -17.32
C LEU A 105 0.36 15.14 -16.32
N GLY A 106 -0.21 15.16 -15.14
CA GLY A 106 0.28 15.96 -14.02
C GLY A 106 0.40 15.09 -12.76
N ASP A 107 1.54 15.12 -12.10
CA ASP A 107 1.77 14.44 -10.82
C ASP A 107 2.44 15.42 -9.85
N VAL A 108 1.84 15.58 -8.69
CA VAL A 108 2.39 16.37 -7.59
C VAL A 108 2.42 15.50 -6.36
N SER A 109 3.58 15.33 -5.77
CA SER A 109 3.71 14.58 -4.52
C SER A 109 4.53 15.33 -3.49
N VAL A 110 4.13 15.21 -2.23
CA VAL A 110 4.84 15.72 -1.06
C VAL A 110 4.87 14.65 0.00
N THR A 111 6.06 14.35 0.49
CA THR A 111 6.26 13.46 1.64
C THR A 111 7.01 14.22 2.70
N GLU A 112 6.45 14.29 3.89
CA GLU A 112 7.11 14.84 5.07
C GLU A 112 7.32 13.74 6.10
N GLU A 113 8.53 13.56 6.55
CA GLU A 113 8.89 12.63 7.63
C GLU A 113 9.54 13.40 8.77
N MET A 114 8.97 13.25 9.96
CA MET A 114 9.47 13.83 11.19
C MET A 114 9.88 12.69 12.14
N THR A 115 11.13 12.71 12.57
CA THR A 115 11.62 11.82 13.63
C THR A 115 11.88 12.64 14.87
N LEU A 116 11.20 12.26 15.94
CA LEU A 116 11.38 12.84 17.28
C LEU A 116 12.18 11.86 18.13
N LEU A 117 12.94 12.38 19.09
CA LEU A 117 13.70 11.57 20.06
C LEU A 117 14.71 10.61 19.38
N LYS A 118 15.27 11.01 18.22
CA LYS A 118 16.14 10.19 17.39
C LYS A 118 17.29 9.50 18.15
N ASN A 119 17.80 10.15 19.20
CA ASN A 119 18.93 9.66 19.98
C ASN A 119 18.52 9.13 21.37
N HIS A 120 17.22 9.00 21.64
CA HIS A 120 16.77 8.49 22.93
C HIS A 120 16.90 6.95 22.97
N PRO A 121 17.56 6.36 23.97
CA PRO A 121 17.88 4.94 23.97
C PRO A 121 16.67 4.01 24.11
N GLY A 122 15.55 4.53 24.57
CA GLY A 122 14.37 3.72 24.88
C GLY A 122 13.09 4.14 24.18
N VAL A 123 13.09 5.28 23.49
CA VAL A 123 11.86 5.81 22.83
C VAL A 123 12.21 6.30 21.45
N ASP A 124 11.41 5.90 20.44
CA ASP A 124 11.44 6.41 19.08
C ASP A 124 10.03 6.83 18.69
N LEU A 125 9.89 8.01 18.11
CA LEU A 125 8.60 8.52 17.63
C LEU A 125 8.80 9.11 16.24
N ARG A 126 7.99 8.66 15.27
CA ARG A 126 8.03 9.11 13.88
C ARG A 126 6.65 9.48 13.40
N GLY A 127 6.57 10.60 12.72
CA GLY A 127 5.41 11.03 11.95
C GLY A 127 5.74 11.02 10.48
N LYS A 128 4.79 10.63 9.64
CA LYS A 128 4.90 10.71 8.18
C LYS A 128 3.59 11.24 7.61
N PHE A 129 3.73 12.19 6.72
CA PHE A 129 2.63 12.68 5.90
C PHE A 129 2.97 12.47 4.44
N GLU A 130 2.02 11.97 3.68
CA GLU A 130 2.13 11.77 2.24
C GLU A 130 0.90 12.39 1.57
N PHE A 131 1.18 13.21 0.58
CA PHE A 131 0.18 13.80 -0.31
C PHE A 131 0.59 13.48 -1.74
N ARG A 132 -0.34 12.99 -2.54
CA ARG A 132 -0.15 12.82 -3.97
C ARG A 132 -1.41 13.18 -4.71
N GLN A 133 -1.26 13.98 -5.74
CA GLN A 133 -2.32 14.29 -6.67
C GLN A 133 -1.84 14.02 -8.08
N THR A 134 -2.56 13.19 -8.79
CA THR A 134 -2.25 12.82 -10.17
C THR A 134 -3.45 13.16 -11.04
N ARG A 135 -3.17 13.72 -12.19
CA ARG A 135 -4.14 13.94 -13.25
C ARG A 135 -3.62 13.24 -14.50
N ASP A 136 -4.39 12.32 -15.01
CA ASP A 136 -4.06 11.56 -16.21
C ASP A 136 -5.12 11.79 -17.29
N ARG A 137 -4.70 12.37 -18.40
CA ARG A 137 -5.49 12.59 -19.61
C ARG A 137 -4.84 11.95 -20.84
N GLN A 138 -3.93 11.01 -20.64
CA GLN A 138 -3.29 10.28 -21.74
C GLN A 138 -4.34 9.54 -22.58
N PHE A 139 -5.44 9.19 -21.94
CA PHE A 139 -6.61 8.63 -22.60
C PHE A 139 -7.66 9.74 -22.71
N ALA A 140 -7.84 10.27 -23.92
CA ALA A 140 -8.79 11.34 -24.20
C ALA A 140 -10.22 10.97 -23.79
N SER A 141 -10.57 9.69 -23.89
CA SER A 141 -11.88 9.16 -23.54
C SER A 141 -12.09 8.95 -22.02
N HIS A 142 -11.02 8.91 -21.22
CA HIS A 142 -11.13 8.54 -19.80
C HIS A 142 -10.15 9.31 -18.92
N PRO A 143 -10.32 10.62 -18.79
CA PRO A 143 -9.49 11.43 -17.90
C PRO A 143 -9.68 10.95 -16.45
N GLU A 144 -8.59 10.77 -15.73
CA GLU A 144 -8.58 10.33 -14.35
C GLU A 144 -7.90 11.36 -13.45
N ASP A 145 -8.60 11.77 -12.41
CA ASP A 145 -8.05 12.56 -11.31
C ASP A 145 -7.96 11.70 -10.06
N ARG A 146 -6.78 11.62 -9.48
CA ARG A 146 -6.54 10.86 -8.24
C ARG A 146 -5.93 11.76 -7.18
N LEU A 147 -6.51 11.75 -5.99
CA LEU A 147 -6.01 12.43 -4.82
C LEU A 147 -5.81 11.42 -3.70
N GLN A 148 -4.59 11.32 -3.20
CA GLN A 148 -4.22 10.44 -2.10
C GLN A 148 -3.59 11.25 -0.98
N ARG A 149 -4.03 11.00 0.26
CA ARG A 149 -3.46 11.59 1.48
C ARG A 149 -3.28 10.50 2.50
N THR A 150 -2.14 10.49 3.17
CA THR A 150 -1.85 9.50 4.21
C THR A 150 -1.12 10.16 5.35
N TRP A 151 -1.59 9.93 6.58
CA TRP A 151 -0.95 10.28 7.82
C TRP A 151 -0.55 9.02 8.55
N GLN A 152 0.66 8.98 9.03
CA GLN A 152 1.15 7.87 9.83
C GLN A 152 1.91 8.40 11.04
N VAL A 153 1.59 7.85 12.20
CA VAL A 153 2.37 8.05 13.43
C VAL A 153 2.81 6.68 13.93
N ARG A 154 4.07 6.53 14.21
CA ARG A 154 4.66 5.32 14.77
C ARG A 154 5.48 5.67 15.99
N GLY A 155 5.24 4.94 17.08
CA GLY A 155 6.02 5.03 18.29
C GLY A 155 6.57 3.68 18.71
N SER A 156 7.75 3.67 19.32
CA SER A 156 8.27 2.48 19.98
C SER A 156 8.87 2.87 21.35
N VAL A 157 8.64 2.01 22.34
CA VAL A 157 9.14 2.18 23.71
C VAL A 157 9.81 0.89 24.13
N ARG A 158 11.06 0.98 24.55
CA ARG A 158 11.79 -0.13 25.15
C ARG A 158 11.60 -0.08 26.66
N THR A 159 10.91 -1.08 27.22
CA THR A 159 10.58 -1.17 28.64
C THR A 159 11.60 -2.00 29.45
N GLY A 160 12.69 -2.41 28.80
CA GLY A 160 13.77 -3.18 29.41
C GLY A 160 14.80 -3.59 28.37
N ARG A 161 15.70 -4.49 28.77
CA ARG A 161 16.72 -5.03 27.86
C ARG A 161 16.14 -6.00 26.82
N THR A 162 15.02 -6.62 27.15
CA THR A 162 14.45 -7.74 26.42
C THR A 162 13.08 -7.45 25.82
N THR A 163 12.46 -6.33 26.19
CA THR A 163 11.05 -6.05 25.86
C THR A 163 10.90 -4.67 25.22
N SER A 164 10.13 -4.61 24.14
CA SER A 164 9.73 -3.35 23.53
C SER A 164 8.27 -3.40 23.07
N TRP A 165 7.63 -2.23 23.10
CA TRP A 165 6.30 -1.98 22.60
C TRP A 165 6.38 -1.11 21.35
N GLN A 166 5.50 -1.34 20.42
CA GLN A 166 5.38 -0.55 19.20
C GLN A 166 3.90 -0.24 18.98
N ALA A 167 3.62 1.00 18.63
CA ALA A 167 2.30 1.43 18.23
C ALA A 167 2.38 2.15 16.89
N ARG A 168 1.41 1.92 16.01
CA ARG A 168 1.29 2.61 14.73
C ARG A 168 -0.15 2.99 14.51
N PHE A 169 -0.35 4.22 14.10
CA PHE A 169 -1.62 4.71 13.61
C PHE A 169 -1.43 5.22 12.18
N LEU A 170 -2.33 4.85 11.31
CA LEU A 170 -2.37 5.29 9.92
C LEU A 170 -3.78 5.74 9.59
N GLU A 171 -3.90 6.91 8.99
CA GLU A 171 -5.13 7.40 8.38
C GLU A 171 -4.84 7.78 6.94
N GLY A 172 -5.58 7.22 6.01
CA GLY A 172 -5.44 7.46 4.59
C GLY A 172 -6.77 7.77 3.93
N SER A 173 -6.74 8.59 2.90
CA SER A 173 -7.88 8.82 2.01
C SER A 173 -7.41 8.75 0.56
N GLU A 174 -8.21 8.11 -0.27
CA GLU A 174 -8.01 8.05 -1.71
C GLU A 174 -9.32 8.41 -2.40
N ASN A 175 -9.27 9.50 -3.17
CA ASN A 175 -10.35 9.90 -4.05
C ASN A 175 -9.89 9.71 -5.47
N ARG A 176 -10.67 9.02 -6.25
CA ARG A 176 -10.45 8.82 -7.68
C ARG A 176 -11.73 9.15 -8.41
N SER A 177 -11.66 10.03 -9.36
CA SER A 177 -12.78 10.40 -10.21
C SER A 177 -12.41 10.26 -11.68
N SER A 178 -13.35 9.76 -12.47
CA SER A 178 -13.26 9.70 -13.93
C SER A 178 -14.51 10.33 -14.50
N THR A 179 -14.36 11.11 -15.57
CA THR A 179 -15.44 11.96 -16.09
C THR A 179 -16.36 11.28 -17.10
N GLU A 180 -16.15 10.01 -17.47
CA GLU A 180 -16.97 9.36 -18.51
C GLU A 180 -17.60 8.01 -18.18
N ASP A 181 -18.72 7.87 -18.78
CA ASP A 181 -20.01 7.32 -18.57
C ASP A 181 -20.21 5.81 -18.51
N LEU A 182 -19.52 4.98 -19.20
CA LEU A 182 -19.91 3.56 -19.29
C LEU A 182 -19.20 2.67 -18.27
N LEU A 183 -18.03 3.12 -17.78
CA LEU A 183 -17.22 2.42 -16.78
C LEU A 183 -17.10 3.22 -15.47
N SER A 184 -17.69 4.40 -15.40
CA SER A 184 -17.51 5.39 -14.33
C SER A 184 -17.99 4.91 -12.96
N ALA A 185 -19.08 4.16 -12.88
CA ALA A 185 -19.60 3.65 -11.62
C ALA A 185 -18.61 2.76 -10.84
N ARG A 186 -17.64 2.15 -11.54
CA ARG A 186 -16.58 1.35 -10.91
C ARG A 186 -15.26 2.09 -10.70
N ARG A 187 -15.08 3.24 -11.34
CA ARG A 187 -13.81 3.99 -11.28
C ARG A 187 -13.80 5.13 -10.30
N SER A 188 -14.97 5.67 -9.98
CA SER A 188 -15.07 6.65 -8.92
C SER A 188 -14.99 5.93 -7.57
N ILE A 189 -13.96 6.20 -6.81
CA ILE A 189 -13.78 5.72 -5.45
C ILE A 189 -13.50 6.89 -4.52
N ALA A 190 -14.03 6.79 -3.30
CA ALA A 190 -13.76 7.76 -2.24
C ALA A 190 -13.54 6.98 -0.95
N VAL A 191 -12.35 6.40 -0.83
CA VAL A 191 -12.04 5.47 0.26
C VAL A 191 -11.26 6.16 1.35
N GLY A 192 -11.78 6.04 2.57
CA GLY A 192 -11.07 6.33 3.81
C GLY A 192 -10.58 5.04 4.46
N THR A 193 -9.34 5.03 4.93
CA THR A 193 -8.76 3.90 5.67
C THR A 193 -8.15 4.41 6.97
N ARG A 194 -8.46 3.74 8.10
CA ARG A 194 -7.87 3.98 9.40
C ARG A 194 -7.34 2.66 9.93
N THR A 195 -6.06 2.63 10.29
CA THR A 195 -5.42 1.44 10.86
C THR A 195 -4.75 1.81 12.16
N ALA A 196 -5.00 1.02 13.19
CA ALA A 196 -4.31 1.07 14.47
C ALA A 196 -3.63 -0.27 14.72
N GLU A 197 -2.36 -0.24 15.03
CA GLU A 197 -1.54 -1.41 15.32
C GLU A 197 -0.90 -1.26 16.70
N LEU A 198 -0.88 -2.35 17.47
CA LEU A 198 -0.14 -2.44 18.71
C LEU A 198 0.69 -3.72 18.68
N GLY A 199 1.99 -3.59 18.90
CA GLY A 199 2.93 -4.69 18.89
C GLY A 199 3.72 -4.79 20.19
N TRP A 200 4.00 -6.00 20.61
CA TRP A 200 4.89 -6.34 21.70
C TRP A 200 5.97 -7.28 21.21
N VAL A 201 7.22 -6.94 21.48
CA VAL A 201 8.39 -7.74 21.11
C VAL A 201 9.12 -8.14 22.37
N PHE A 202 9.35 -9.45 22.52
CA PHE A 202 10.15 -10.02 23.57
C PHE A 202 11.34 -10.77 22.98
N SER A 203 12.54 -10.40 23.38
CA SER A 203 13.79 -10.97 22.89
C SER A 203 14.79 -11.10 24.08
N PRO A 204 14.69 -12.17 24.90
CA PRO A 204 15.56 -12.34 26.07
C PRO A 204 17.02 -12.61 25.69
N GLY A 205 17.26 -13.04 24.46
CA GLY A 205 18.57 -13.32 23.89
C GLY A 205 18.50 -13.51 22.39
N PRO A 206 19.63 -13.80 21.73
CA PRO A 206 19.68 -13.98 20.29
C PRO A 206 18.95 -15.24 19.83
N GLU A 207 18.65 -16.13 20.76
CA GLU A 207 18.07 -17.46 20.47
C GLU A 207 16.54 -17.45 20.43
N LEU A 208 15.89 -16.46 21.06
CA LEU A 208 14.43 -16.40 21.12
C LEU A 208 13.95 -14.99 20.83
N ARG A 209 13.05 -14.86 19.89
CA ARG A 209 12.28 -13.64 19.61
C ARG A 209 10.81 -14.00 19.43
N LEU A 210 9.98 -13.38 20.25
CA LEU A 210 8.53 -13.41 20.13
C LEU A 210 8.04 -12.03 19.72
N ASN A 211 7.10 -11.95 18.81
CA ASN A 211 6.42 -10.74 18.45
C ASN A 211 4.91 -11.02 18.45
N LEU A 212 4.14 -10.22 19.17
CA LEU A 212 2.68 -10.24 19.17
C LEU A 212 2.20 -8.90 18.64
N GLN A 213 1.45 -8.90 17.56
CA GLN A 213 0.89 -7.70 16.96
C GLN A 213 -0.61 -7.85 16.84
N GLY A 214 -1.33 -6.83 17.27
CA GLY A 214 -2.77 -6.66 17.04
C GLY A 214 -2.98 -5.50 16.08
N GLU A 215 -3.90 -5.66 15.13
CA GLU A 215 -4.26 -4.68 14.13
C GLU A 215 -5.77 -4.50 14.09
N TYR A 216 -6.20 -3.26 13.98
CA TYR A 216 -7.56 -2.89 13.64
C TYR A 216 -7.54 -1.99 12.42
N THR A 217 -8.28 -2.35 11.39
CA THR A 217 -8.41 -1.55 10.18
C THR A 217 -9.88 -1.29 9.88
N GLN A 218 -10.24 -0.02 9.71
CA GLN A 218 -11.53 0.42 9.21
C GLN A 218 -11.35 0.99 7.80
N ARG A 219 -12.19 0.53 6.88
CA ARG A 219 -12.28 1.07 5.51
C ARG A 219 -13.69 1.56 5.28
N SER A 220 -13.83 2.74 4.71
CA SER A 220 -15.12 3.29 4.31
C SER A 220 -15.05 3.80 2.88
N ASP A 221 -16.03 3.46 2.08
CA ASP A 221 -16.19 4.03 0.74
C ASP A 221 -17.40 4.94 0.72
N ALA A 222 -17.19 6.22 0.45
CA ALA A 222 -18.26 7.22 0.45
C ALA A 222 -19.18 7.10 -0.78
N VAL A 223 -18.73 6.42 -1.85
CA VAL A 223 -19.55 6.23 -3.08
C VAL A 223 -20.57 5.11 -2.87
N SER A 224 -20.15 3.99 -2.30
CA SER A 224 -21.02 2.84 -2.03
C SER A 224 -21.63 2.85 -0.63
N GLU A 225 -21.21 3.78 0.23
CA GLU A 225 -21.56 3.86 1.66
C GLU A 225 -21.23 2.58 2.46
N VAL A 226 -20.35 1.75 1.92
CA VAL A 226 -19.90 0.51 2.56
C VAL A 226 -18.82 0.82 3.61
N VAL A 227 -19.01 0.30 4.82
CA VAL A 227 -18.01 0.36 5.89
C VAL A 227 -17.57 -1.05 6.24
N GLN A 228 -16.27 -1.27 6.25
CA GLN A 228 -15.65 -2.53 6.58
C GLN A 228 -14.71 -2.38 7.76
N ASN A 229 -14.78 -3.30 8.70
CA ASN A 229 -13.89 -3.39 9.85
C ASN A 229 -13.16 -4.73 9.81
N GLU A 230 -11.86 -4.68 10.05
CA GLU A 230 -10.98 -5.82 10.14
C GLU A 230 -10.23 -5.80 11.46
N TRP A 231 -10.25 -6.91 12.18
CA TRP A 231 -9.41 -7.17 13.34
C TRP A 231 -8.48 -8.31 13.00
N ALA A 232 -7.20 -8.14 13.25
CA ALA A 232 -6.21 -9.18 13.02
C ALA A 232 -5.22 -9.28 14.18
N GLY A 233 -4.82 -10.51 14.51
CA GLY A 233 -3.71 -10.81 15.40
C GLY A 233 -2.59 -11.50 14.64
N HIS A 234 -1.36 -11.13 14.92
CA HIS A 234 -0.19 -11.60 14.19
C HIS A 234 0.95 -11.98 15.16
N PRO A 235 0.84 -13.16 15.84
CA PRO A 235 1.95 -13.71 16.60
C PRO A 235 3.02 -14.29 15.67
N THR A 236 4.29 -13.95 15.94
CA THR A 236 5.44 -14.54 15.27
C THR A 236 6.42 -15.05 16.32
N VAL A 237 7.05 -16.18 16.04
CA VAL A 237 8.09 -16.77 16.86
C VAL A 237 9.30 -17.09 16.01
N ARG A 238 10.47 -16.74 16.50
CA ARG A 238 11.74 -17.22 15.97
C ARG A 238 12.56 -17.75 17.13
N SER A 239 12.94 -19.01 17.05
CA SER A 239 13.72 -19.66 18.10
C SER A 239 14.86 -20.47 17.47
N ARG A 240 16.04 -20.31 18.04
CA ARG A 240 17.18 -21.19 17.79
C ARG A 240 17.18 -22.30 18.83
N LEU A 241 16.57 -23.43 18.47
CA LEU A 241 16.38 -24.57 19.40
C LEU A 241 17.71 -25.21 19.79
N HIS A 242 18.68 -25.22 18.88
CA HIS A 242 20.02 -25.74 19.05
C HIS A 242 20.96 -25.04 18.06
N ARG A 243 22.26 -25.25 18.16
CA ARG A 243 23.26 -24.61 17.25
C ARG A 243 22.93 -24.82 15.77
N ALA A 244 22.32 -25.95 15.41
CA ALA A 244 21.98 -26.32 14.05
C ALA A 244 20.49 -26.18 13.70
N TRP A 245 19.61 -25.87 14.64
CA TRP A 245 18.16 -25.89 14.41
C TRP A 245 17.55 -24.51 14.65
N THR A 246 16.77 -24.03 13.69
CA THR A 246 16.01 -22.80 13.80
C THR A 246 14.55 -23.08 13.49
N LEU A 247 13.66 -22.69 14.40
CA LEU A 247 12.21 -22.67 14.22
C LEU A 247 11.75 -21.24 13.97
N GLN A 248 10.94 -21.07 12.96
CA GLN A 248 10.24 -19.82 12.67
C GLN A 248 8.77 -20.13 12.46
N GLY A 249 7.90 -19.44 13.17
CA GLY A 249 6.45 -19.55 13.05
C GLY A 249 5.84 -18.18 12.89
N ASP A 250 4.81 -18.11 12.07
CA ASP A 250 4.04 -16.92 11.78
C ASP A 250 2.57 -17.33 11.67
N VAL A 251 1.71 -16.64 12.40
CA VAL A 251 0.26 -16.86 12.36
C VAL A 251 -0.40 -15.50 12.16
N ARG A 252 -1.25 -15.36 11.18
CA ARG A 252 -2.15 -14.22 11.03
C ARG A 252 -3.57 -14.73 11.14
N ALA A 253 -4.29 -14.27 12.13
CA ALA A 253 -5.70 -14.61 12.33
C ALA A 253 -6.51 -13.32 12.46
N GLY A 254 -7.60 -13.20 11.72
CA GLY A 254 -8.42 -12.00 11.73
C GLY A 254 -9.86 -12.29 11.33
N ASN A 255 -10.68 -11.31 11.52
CA ASN A 255 -12.08 -11.32 11.10
C ASN A 255 -12.42 -10.01 10.39
N VAL A 256 -13.06 -10.14 9.24
CA VAL A 256 -13.52 -9.03 8.42
C VAL A 256 -15.05 -9.00 8.48
N SER A 257 -15.61 -7.89 8.94
CA SER A 257 -17.03 -7.60 8.94
C SER A 257 -17.33 -6.38 8.08
N SER A 258 -18.43 -6.37 7.35
CA SER A 258 -18.85 -5.17 6.62
C SER A 258 -20.30 -4.83 6.91
N ARG A 259 -20.58 -3.53 6.91
CA ARG A 259 -21.90 -2.96 6.94
C ARG A 259 -22.20 -2.40 5.57
N GLU A 260 -23.18 -2.97 4.90
CA GLU A 260 -23.58 -2.64 3.54
C GLU A 260 -25.02 -2.11 3.56
N PRO A 261 -25.29 -0.91 3.01
CA PRO A 261 -26.68 -0.44 2.80
C PRO A 261 -27.44 -1.36 1.84
N PRO A 262 -28.76 -1.42 1.92
CA PRO A 262 -29.57 -2.19 0.98
C PRO A 262 -29.32 -1.74 -0.46
N GLY A 263 -28.95 -2.68 -1.34
CA GLY A 263 -28.62 -2.40 -2.74
C GLY A 263 -27.24 -1.85 -3.01
N ALA A 264 -26.41 -1.65 -2.01
CA ALA A 264 -25.03 -1.24 -2.21
C ALA A 264 -24.21 -2.33 -2.92
N VAL A 265 -23.40 -1.91 -3.87
CA VAL A 265 -22.43 -2.79 -4.52
C VAL A 265 -21.10 -2.65 -3.79
N ARG A 266 -20.67 -3.76 -3.19
CA ARG A 266 -19.40 -3.79 -2.48
C ARG A 266 -18.24 -3.53 -3.43
N PRO A 267 -17.32 -2.62 -3.10
CA PRO A 267 -16.12 -2.40 -3.89
C PRO A 267 -15.29 -3.69 -4.03
N TRP A 268 -14.88 -4.01 -5.24
CA TRP A 268 -14.14 -5.24 -5.56
C TRP A 268 -12.79 -5.35 -4.82
N PHE A 269 -12.19 -4.21 -4.46
CA PHE A 269 -10.93 -4.13 -3.73
C PHE A 269 -11.09 -4.29 -2.20
N PHE A 270 -12.31 -4.38 -1.68
CA PHE A 270 -12.52 -4.67 -0.26
C PHE A 270 -12.33 -6.17 0.00
N PRO A 271 -11.60 -6.55 1.09
CA PRO A 271 -11.40 -7.93 1.47
C PRO A 271 -12.72 -8.69 1.65
N THR A 272 -12.74 -9.99 1.36
CA THR A 272 -13.89 -10.85 1.63
C THR A 272 -14.22 -10.89 3.12
N GLN A 273 -15.53 -10.94 3.45
CA GLN A 273 -15.98 -11.04 4.84
C GLN A 273 -15.65 -12.41 5.44
N GLY A 274 -15.58 -12.44 6.78
CA GLY A 274 -15.40 -13.64 7.55
C GLY A 274 -14.00 -13.81 8.14
N VAL A 275 -13.82 -14.96 8.74
CA VAL A 275 -12.56 -15.31 9.43
C VAL A 275 -11.50 -15.66 8.40
N LYS A 276 -10.31 -15.09 8.57
CA LYS A 276 -9.10 -15.40 7.78
C LYS A 276 -8.02 -15.88 8.72
N VAL A 277 -7.42 -16.99 8.39
CA VAL A 277 -6.28 -17.55 9.15
C VAL A 277 -5.22 -17.98 8.16
N ASP A 278 -4.03 -17.42 8.29
CA ASP A 278 -2.83 -17.83 7.57
C ASP A 278 -1.81 -18.30 8.60
N VAL A 279 -1.23 -19.46 8.39
CA VAL A 279 -0.20 -20.05 9.27
C VAL A 279 0.99 -20.40 8.40
N SER A 280 2.18 -19.99 8.81
CA SER A 280 3.41 -20.48 8.23
C SER A 280 4.35 -20.97 9.31
N MET A 281 4.99 -22.11 9.07
CA MET A 281 6.02 -22.66 9.94
C MET A 281 7.20 -23.10 9.10
N ARG A 282 8.40 -22.77 9.56
CA ARG A 282 9.65 -23.18 8.96
C ARG A 282 10.55 -23.78 10.02
N LEU A 283 10.99 -25.01 9.81
CA LEU A 283 12.01 -25.64 10.57
C LEU A 283 13.25 -25.81 9.69
N ALA A 284 14.33 -25.15 10.04
CA ALA A 284 15.59 -25.22 9.30
C ALA A 284 16.64 -25.97 10.12
N TRP A 285 17.36 -26.85 9.47
CA TRP A 285 18.48 -27.61 10.00
C TRP A 285 19.75 -27.27 9.22
N GLU A 286 20.75 -26.80 9.92
CA GLU A 286 22.05 -26.39 9.37
C GLU A 286 23.16 -27.28 10.01
N PRO A 287 23.34 -28.55 9.57
CA PRO A 287 24.34 -29.43 10.14
C PRO A 287 25.77 -28.98 9.90
N THR A 288 25.97 -28.25 8.82
CA THR A 288 27.26 -27.64 8.46
C THR A 288 27.02 -26.22 7.90
N ARG A 289 28.07 -25.42 7.84
CA ARG A 289 28.00 -24.09 7.20
C ARG A 289 27.68 -24.12 5.70
N PHE A 290 27.76 -25.29 5.09
CA PHE A 290 27.56 -25.50 3.65
C PHE A 290 26.23 -26.12 3.28
N LEU A 291 25.50 -26.68 4.25
CA LEU A 291 24.24 -27.38 3.99
C LEU A 291 23.14 -26.85 4.89
N THR A 292 22.03 -26.47 4.28
CA THR A 292 20.78 -26.11 4.97
C THR A 292 19.67 -27.00 4.43
N VAL A 293 18.91 -27.64 5.32
CA VAL A 293 17.67 -28.36 4.99
C VAL A 293 16.53 -27.68 5.73
N ALA A 294 15.47 -27.31 5.03
CA ALA A 294 14.32 -26.61 5.62
C ALA A 294 13.01 -27.29 5.22
N ALA A 295 12.17 -27.52 6.21
CA ALA A 295 10.78 -27.91 6.04
C ALA A 295 9.88 -26.69 6.25
N ASN A 296 9.08 -26.35 5.25
CA ASN A 296 8.13 -25.27 5.28
C ASN A 296 6.71 -25.84 5.23
N TRP A 297 5.86 -25.39 6.13
CA TRP A 297 4.45 -25.72 6.13
C TRP A 297 3.62 -24.45 6.12
N PHE A 298 2.64 -24.40 5.22
CA PHE A 298 1.69 -23.30 5.08
C PHE A 298 0.28 -23.86 5.21
N ALA A 299 -0.56 -23.16 5.93
CA ALA A 299 -1.97 -23.46 6.02
C ALA A 299 -2.78 -22.16 5.92
N ARG A 300 -3.86 -22.18 5.14
CA ARG A 300 -4.74 -21.03 4.94
C ARG A 300 -6.20 -21.43 5.06
N LYS A 301 -6.98 -20.57 5.72
CA LYS A 301 -8.42 -20.65 5.77
C LYS A 301 -9.02 -19.25 5.50
N GLU A 302 -10.01 -19.18 4.62
CA GLU A 302 -10.72 -17.95 4.31
C GLU A 302 -12.23 -18.17 4.35
N GLY A 303 -12.90 -17.52 5.30
CA GLY A 303 -14.34 -17.68 5.54
C GLY A 303 -14.73 -19.12 5.84
N GLU A 304 -15.74 -19.61 5.12
CA GLU A 304 -16.26 -20.99 5.24
C GLU A 304 -15.48 -22.00 4.40
N ARG A 305 -14.47 -21.57 3.65
CA ARG A 305 -13.67 -22.47 2.82
C ARG A 305 -12.91 -23.48 3.67
N ARG A 306 -12.61 -24.63 3.08
CA ARG A 306 -11.77 -25.67 3.73
C ARG A 306 -10.34 -25.17 3.88
N TRP A 307 -9.64 -25.70 4.86
CA TRP A 307 -8.21 -25.46 5.02
C TRP A 307 -7.46 -25.91 3.76
N GLN A 308 -6.57 -25.07 3.29
CA GLN A 308 -5.59 -25.37 2.26
C GLN A 308 -4.24 -25.55 2.95
N HIS A 309 -3.55 -26.62 2.64
CA HIS A 309 -2.23 -26.91 3.20
C HIS A 309 -1.22 -27.07 2.08
N ASP A 310 -0.03 -26.54 2.26
CA ASP A 310 1.12 -26.72 1.39
C ASP A 310 2.33 -27.09 2.26
N PHE A 311 3.05 -28.12 1.86
CA PHE A 311 4.25 -28.57 2.52
C PHE A 311 5.40 -28.63 1.52
N ARG A 312 6.53 -28.00 1.85
CA ARG A 312 7.71 -27.96 0.98
C ARG A 312 8.95 -28.33 1.77
N LEU A 313 9.75 -29.20 1.18
CA LEU A 313 11.09 -29.52 1.67
C LEU A 313 12.12 -28.89 0.73
N GLU A 314 13.03 -28.14 1.27
CA GLU A 314 14.08 -27.42 0.53
C GLU A 314 15.44 -27.83 1.07
N SER A 315 16.41 -28.04 0.19
CA SER A 315 17.81 -28.22 0.55
C SER A 315 18.68 -27.26 -0.25
N THR A 316 19.59 -26.58 0.43
CA THR A 316 20.54 -25.63 -0.18
C THR A 316 21.93 -26.03 0.21
N ALA A 317 22.77 -26.34 -0.79
CA ALA A 317 24.20 -26.54 -0.63
C ALA A 317 24.97 -25.31 -1.15
N ARG A 318 25.96 -24.85 -0.38
CA ARG A 318 26.86 -23.76 -0.77
C ARG A 318 28.26 -24.36 -0.93
N PHE A 319 28.85 -24.20 -2.09
CA PHE A 319 30.19 -24.68 -2.42
C PHE A 319 31.20 -23.54 -2.41
#